data_339846d30b93158c7043f524e14ecc25
#
_entry.id   339846d30b93158c7043f524e14ecc25
#
_cell.length_a   1.000
_cell.length_b   1.000
_cell.length_c   1.000
_cell.angle_alpha   90.00
_cell.angle_beta   90.00
_cell.angle_gamma   90.00
#
_symmetry.space_group_name_H-M   'P 1'
#
loop_
_entity.id
_entity.type
_entity.pdbx_description
1 polymer ?
#
loop_
_entity_poly.entity_id
_entity_poly.type
_entity_poly.pdbx_seq_one_letter_code
_entity_poly.pdbx_strand_id
1 'polypeptide(L)'
;MCSSDLAIALDHTFFYPTGGGQPHDTGTLAGLAVVDVRKEGGLVWHRVADGSVLPAVGAEVKGQLDWERRHQLMRTHTALHILCGVIWNEWHVPVTGGNMEPLAARMDFEFDPVPEGFAQRVEDLVNAEIAADRPITVGFLPRDTAVQDADLIRTKVSLIPESVSEIRVVDIVGIDKQADGGTHVRSTAEVGRLRVVKLENKGKGNKRVRVEIVDA
;
A
#
# COMPACT_ATOMS: atom_id res chain seq x y z
N MET A 1 -12.44 22.45 -23.35
CA MET A 1 -11.79 21.48 -24.26
C MET A 1 -11.62 20.22 -23.43
N CYS A 2 -12.38 19.16 -23.73
CA CYS A 2 -12.18 17.87 -23.08
C CYS A 2 -10.82 17.34 -23.55
N SER A 3 -9.85 17.23 -22.64
CA SER A 3 -8.68 16.42 -22.85
C SER A 3 -9.20 15.00 -23.10
N SER A 4 -9.03 14.47 -24.32
CA SER A 4 -9.26 13.05 -24.56
C SER A 4 -8.14 12.31 -23.87
N ASP A 5 -8.39 11.85 -22.64
CA ASP A 5 -7.41 11.03 -21.92
C ASP A 5 -7.12 9.77 -22.75
N LEU A 6 -5.94 9.70 -23.34
CA LEU A 6 -5.49 8.53 -24.10
C LEU A 6 -5.18 7.42 -23.11
N ALA A 7 -5.96 6.34 -23.14
CA ALA A 7 -5.78 5.21 -22.22
C ALA A 7 -5.84 3.86 -22.96
N ILE A 8 -5.10 2.90 -22.44
CA ILE A 8 -4.98 1.53 -22.92
C ILE A 8 -5.45 0.58 -21.84
N ALA A 9 -6.38 -0.32 -22.14
CA ALA A 9 -6.69 -1.48 -21.33
C ALA A 9 -5.99 -2.72 -21.89
N LEU A 10 -5.47 -3.58 -21.03
CA LEU A 10 -4.81 -4.82 -21.39
C LEU A 10 -5.61 -6.02 -20.87
N ASP A 11 -5.47 -7.17 -21.50
CA ASP A 11 -5.95 -8.46 -21.00
C ASP A 11 -5.27 -8.84 -19.68
N HIS A 12 -3.95 -8.59 -19.58
CA HIS A 12 -3.14 -8.79 -18.38
C HIS A 12 -2.23 -7.58 -18.13
N THR A 13 -2.10 -7.19 -16.88
CA THR A 13 -1.17 -6.12 -16.50
C THR A 13 -0.51 -6.37 -15.17
N PHE A 14 0.73 -5.96 -15.04
CA PHE A 14 1.48 -5.90 -13.79
C PHE A 14 1.59 -4.46 -13.22
N PHE A 15 1.05 -3.47 -13.92
CA PHE A 15 0.96 -2.11 -13.39
C PHE A 15 -0.10 -2.04 -12.29
N TYR A 16 0.30 -1.61 -11.10
CA TYR A 16 -0.61 -1.41 -9.98
C TYR A 16 -1.46 -0.15 -10.20
N PRO A 17 -2.78 -0.24 -10.14
CA PRO A 17 -3.65 0.94 -10.20
C PRO A 17 -3.70 1.62 -8.84
N THR A 18 -3.94 2.94 -8.80
CA THR A 18 -4.18 3.65 -7.54
C THR A 18 -5.31 2.99 -6.76
N GLY A 19 -5.03 2.60 -5.50
CA GLY A 19 -6.00 1.97 -4.62
C GLY A 19 -5.43 1.66 -3.24
N GLY A 20 -6.29 1.51 -2.23
CA GLY A 20 -5.87 1.12 -0.87
C GLY A 20 -4.85 2.06 -0.20
N GLY A 21 -4.75 3.31 -0.62
CA GLY A 21 -3.73 4.26 -0.13
C GLY A 21 -2.39 4.18 -0.86
N GLN A 22 -2.19 3.19 -1.74
CA GLN A 22 -1.00 3.08 -2.58
C GLN A 22 -1.24 3.78 -3.93
N PRO A 23 -0.34 4.70 -4.37
CA PRO A 23 -0.41 5.30 -5.69
C PRO A 23 -0.04 4.31 -6.79
N HIS A 24 -0.47 4.64 -8.01
CA HIS A 24 -0.21 3.82 -9.20
C HIS A 24 1.28 3.74 -9.56
N ASP A 25 1.59 2.71 -10.33
CA ASP A 25 2.88 2.58 -10.97
C ASP A 25 3.05 3.52 -12.15
N THR A 26 4.30 3.84 -12.44
CA THR A 26 4.74 4.51 -13.66
C THR A 26 5.63 3.58 -14.49
N GLY A 27 5.97 3.99 -15.70
CA GLY A 27 6.79 3.23 -16.61
C GLY A 27 6.45 3.49 -18.06
N THR A 28 6.60 2.48 -18.92
CA THR A 28 6.23 2.59 -20.33
C THR A 28 5.38 1.42 -20.79
N LEU A 29 4.47 1.69 -21.73
CA LEU A 29 3.64 0.69 -22.42
C LEU A 29 3.71 0.96 -23.92
N ALA A 30 4.17 -0.01 -24.71
CA ALA A 30 4.47 0.18 -26.14
C ALA A 30 5.43 1.36 -26.42
N GLY A 31 6.36 1.65 -25.48
CA GLY A 31 7.25 2.80 -25.56
C GLY A 31 6.63 4.13 -25.14
N LEU A 32 5.32 4.18 -24.83
CA LEU A 32 4.60 5.38 -24.38
C LEU A 32 4.70 5.50 -22.86
N ALA A 33 4.96 6.70 -22.34
CA ALA A 33 5.00 6.93 -20.89
C ALA A 33 3.63 6.73 -20.24
N VAL A 34 3.54 5.86 -19.25
CA VAL A 34 2.35 5.64 -18.41
C VAL A 34 2.35 6.68 -17.29
N VAL A 35 1.36 7.56 -17.29
CA VAL A 35 1.25 8.70 -16.36
C VAL A 35 0.19 8.51 -15.29
N ASP A 36 -0.71 7.54 -15.46
CA ASP A 36 -1.72 7.18 -14.47
C ASP A 36 -2.23 5.76 -14.75
N VAL A 37 -2.58 5.02 -13.69
CA VAL A 37 -3.20 3.69 -13.80
C VAL A 37 -4.40 3.63 -12.84
N ARG A 38 -5.59 3.32 -13.38
CA ARG A 38 -6.84 3.25 -12.62
C ARG A 38 -7.62 1.97 -12.92
N LYS A 39 -8.37 1.52 -11.93
CA LYS A 39 -9.33 0.43 -12.10
C LYS A 39 -10.73 1.01 -12.23
N GLU A 40 -11.36 0.80 -13.37
CA GLU A 40 -12.71 1.30 -13.67
C GLU A 40 -13.46 0.30 -14.57
N GLY A 41 -14.73 0.02 -14.27
CA GLY A 41 -15.55 -0.89 -15.05
C GLY A 41 -15.02 -2.32 -15.12
N GLY A 42 -14.25 -2.78 -14.11
CA GLY A 42 -13.63 -4.10 -14.10
C GLY A 42 -12.31 -4.20 -14.89
N LEU A 43 -11.91 -3.13 -15.59
CA LEU A 43 -10.68 -3.04 -16.36
C LEU A 43 -9.63 -2.19 -15.63
N VAL A 44 -8.37 -2.44 -15.94
CA VAL A 44 -7.25 -1.57 -15.53
C VAL A 44 -6.84 -0.72 -16.72
N TRP A 45 -7.03 0.58 -16.58
CA TRP A 45 -6.75 1.58 -17.60
C TRP A 45 -5.40 2.24 -17.35
N HIS A 46 -4.54 2.23 -18.36
CA HIS A 46 -3.23 2.87 -18.37
C HIS A 46 -3.31 4.15 -19.19
N ARG A 47 -3.36 5.30 -18.52
CA ARG A 47 -3.31 6.59 -19.20
C ARG A 47 -1.89 6.87 -19.65
N VAL A 48 -1.71 7.15 -20.93
CA VAL A 48 -0.41 7.50 -21.51
C VAL A 48 -0.30 9.01 -21.71
N ALA A 49 0.93 9.49 -21.89
CA ALA A 49 1.19 10.91 -22.09
C ALA A 49 0.42 11.47 -23.31
N ASP A 50 -0.02 12.72 -23.22
CA ASP A 50 -0.74 13.40 -24.27
C ASP A 50 0.06 13.48 -25.58
N GLY A 51 -0.64 13.42 -26.72
CA GLY A 51 -0.01 13.41 -28.05
C GLY A 51 0.56 12.06 -28.49
N SER A 52 0.40 11.00 -27.69
CA SER A 52 0.82 9.65 -28.04
C SER A 52 -0.03 9.06 -29.17
N VAL A 53 0.60 8.25 -30.03
CA VAL A 53 -0.10 7.41 -31.00
C VAL A 53 -0.31 6.04 -30.36
N LEU A 54 -1.60 5.67 -30.12
CA LEU A 54 -1.94 4.42 -29.48
C LEU A 54 -1.67 3.22 -30.40
N PRO A 55 -1.26 2.05 -29.84
CA PRO A 55 -1.20 0.80 -30.59
C PRO A 55 -2.61 0.39 -31.07
N ALA A 56 -2.65 -0.41 -32.13
CA ALA A 56 -3.91 -0.95 -32.62
C ALA A 56 -4.55 -1.88 -31.59
N VAL A 57 -5.89 -1.96 -31.58
CA VAL A 57 -6.62 -2.91 -30.74
C VAL A 57 -6.22 -4.33 -31.13
N GLY A 58 -5.92 -5.17 -30.15
CA GLY A 58 -5.45 -6.54 -30.31
C GLY A 58 -3.94 -6.68 -30.60
N ALA A 59 -3.20 -5.58 -30.61
CA ALA A 59 -1.75 -5.62 -30.74
C ALA A 59 -1.11 -6.12 -29.44
N GLU A 60 -0.08 -6.97 -29.56
CA GLU A 60 0.80 -7.32 -28.45
C GLU A 60 1.70 -6.11 -28.13
N VAL A 61 1.78 -5.76 -26.84
CA VAL A 61 2.56 -4.62 -26.38
C VAL A 61 3.49 -4.99 -25.24
N LYS A 62 4.69 -4.40 -25.25
CA LYS A 62 5.66 -4.56 -24.16
C LYS A 62 5.41 -3.49 -23.09
N GLY A 63 5.21 -3.93 -21.85
CA GLY A 63 5.21 -3.06 -20.67
C GLY A 63 6.57 -3.09 -19.95
N GLN A 64 6.97 -1.94 -19.40
CA GLN A 64 8.15 -1.83 -18.55
C GLN A 64 7.82 -0.91 -17.37
N LEU A 65 7.90 -1.46 -16.14
CA LEU A 65 7.72 -0.69 -14.91
C LEU A 65 8.93 0.19 -14.63
N ASP A 66 8.66 1.36 -14.04
CA ASP A 66 9.63 2.06 -13.21
C ASP A 66 9.81 1.24 -11.92
N TRP A 67 10.82 0.36 -11.96
CA TRP A 67 11.06 -0.58 -10.85
C TRP A 67 11.53 0.12 -9.58
N GLU A 68 12.29 1.21 -9.69
CA GLU A 68 12.74 1.96 -8.54
C GLU A 68 11.55 2.51 -7.75
N ARG A 69 10.63 3.19 -8.43
CA ARG A 69 9.39 3.68 -7.82
C ARG A 69 8.55 2.55 -7.22
N ARG A 70 8.35 1.45 -7.96
CA ARG A 70 7.61 0.28 -7.48
C ARG A 70 8.23 -0.28 -6.19
N HIS A 71 9.53 -0.48 -6.16
CA HIS A 71 10.24 -1.03 -5.01
C HIS A 71 10.17 -0.10 -3.80
N GLN A 72 10.31 1.21 -4.00
CA GLN A 72 10.11 2.21 -2.95
C GLN A 72 8.69 2.15 -2.37
N LEU A 73 7.66 2.01 -3.20
CA LEU A 73 6.26 1.84 -2.75
C LEU A 73 6.06 0.51 -1.99
N MET A 74 6.67 -0.59 -2.44
CA MET A 74 6.64 -1.88 -1.74
C MET A 74 7.26 -1.77 -0.34
N ARG A 75 8.41 -1.13 -0.21
CA ARG A 75 9.09 -0.84 1.08
C ARG A 75 8.18 -0.03 1.99
N THR A 76 7.61 1.05 1.46
CA THR A 76 6.72 1.94 2.23
C THR A 76 5.46 1.21 2.69
N HIS A 77 4.82 0.44 1.80
CA HIS A 77 3.60 -0.28 2.15
C HIS A 77 3.86 -1.32 3.26
N THR A 78 4.93 -2.09 3.11
CA THR A 78 5.34 -3.04 4.14
C THR A 78 5.65 -2.35 5.47
N ALA A 79 6.33 -1.21 5.45
CA ALA A 79 6.59 -0.42 6.66
C ALA A 79 5.29 0.03 7.36
N LEU A 80 4.25 0.41 6.60
CA LEU A 80 2.94 0.76 7.16
C LEU A 80 2.24 -0.43 7.81
N HIS A 81 2.34 -1.63 7.23
CA HIS A 81 1.80 -2.85 7.83
C HIS A 81 2.55 -3.20 9.13
N ILE A 82 3.89 -3.11 9.15
CA ILE A 82 4.67 -3.29 10.39
C ILE A 82 4.24 -2.27 11.45
N LEU A 83 4.12 -1.00 11.08
CA LEU A 83 3.65 0.08 11.96
C LEU A 83 2.26 -0.21 12.53
N CYS A 84 1.33 -0.63 11.68
CA CYS A 84 -0.02 -1.03 12.07
C CYS A 84 0.01 -2.18 13.08
N GLY A 85 0.75 -3.25 12.78
CA GLY A 85 0.88 -4.43 13.63
C GLY A 85 1.53 -4.10 14.98
N VAL A 86 2.58 -3.31 14.99
CA VAL A 86 3.27 -2.85 16.21
C VAL A 86 2.32 -2.02 17.09
N ILE A 87 1.61 -1.05 16.53
CA ILE A 87 0.67 -0.21 17.30
C ILE A 87 -0.50 -1.04 17.82
N TRP A 88 -1.01 -1.97 17.02
CA TRP A 88 -2.06 -2.87 17.46
C TRP A 88 -1.60 -3.78 18.61
N ASN A 89 -0.43 -4.38 18.49
CA ASN A 89 0.08 -5.31 19.50
C ASN A 89 0.43 -4.61 20.82
N GLU A 90 0.94 -3.38 20.77
CA GLU A 90 1.36 -2.64 21.98
C GLU A 90 0.19 -1.91 22.66
N TRP A 91 -0.74 -1.33 21.90
CA TRP A 91 -1.79 -0.44 22.43
C TRP A 91 -3.23 -0.82 22.04
N HIS A 92 -3.44 -1.79 21.16
CA HIS A 92 -4.76 -2.21 20.65
C HIS A 92 -5.55 -1.06 19.98
N VAL A 93 -4.84 -0.17 19.31
CA VAL A 93 -5.44 1.00 18.64
C VAL A 93 -5.54 0.74 17.14
N PRO A 94 -6.75 0.82 16.55
CA PRO A 94 -6.96 0.59 15.13
C PRO A 94 -6.53 1.79 14.29
N VAL A 95 -6.21 1.51 13.02
CA VAL A 95 -5.95 2.52 11.98
C VAL A 95 -7.26 3.18 11.58
N THR A 96 -7.26 4.51 11.48
CA THR A 96 -8.40 5.31 11.00
C THR A 96 -8.19 5.88 9.61
N GLY A 97 -6.98 5.84 9.09
CA GLY A 97 -6.65 6.29 7.74
C GLY A 97 -5.17 6.19 7.45
N GLY A 98 -4.82 6.14 6.18
CA GLY A 98 -3.44 6.05 5.71
C GLY A 98 -3.28 6.65 4.32
N ASN A 99 -2.07 7.01 3.98
CA ASN A 99 -1.65 7.35 2.62
C ASN A 99 -0.15 7.21 2.52
N MET A 100 0.35 6.87 1.33
CA MET A 100 1.78 6.71 1.08
C MET A 100 2.21 7.35 -0.23
N GLU A 101 3.49 7.60 -0.28
CA GLU A 101 4.28 7.96 -1.45
C GLU A 101 5.58 7.13 -1.43
N PRO A 102 6.41 7.14 -2.47
CA PRO A 102 7.70 6.48 -2.42
C PRO A 102 8.53 6.94 -1.21
N LEU A 103 8.87 6.01 -0.33
CA LEU A 103 9.67 6.19 0.89
C LEU A 103 9.11 7.16 1.94
N ALA A 104 7.86 7.60 1.79
CA ALA A 104 7.21 8.48 2.77
C ALA A 104 5.74 8.10 2.95
N ALA A 105 5.23 8.21 4.19
CA ALA A 105 3.84 7.87 4.46
C ALA A 105 3.28 8.58 5.68
N ARG A 106 1.97 8.47 5.83
CA ARG A 106 1.25 8.83 7.05
C ARG A 106 0.23 7.76 7.42
N MET A 107 0.04 7.57 8.70
CA MET A 107 -1.01 6.72 9.24
C MET A 107 -1.68 7.41 10.41
N ASP A 108 -2.99 7.30 10.50
CA ASP A 108 -3.81 7.98 11.51
C ASP A 108 -4.37 6.94 12.49
N PHE A 109 -4.33 7.26 13.79
CA PHE A 109 -4.72 6.39 14.89
C PHE A 109 -5.53 7.13 15.95
N GLU A 110 -6.41 6.42 16.65
CA GLU A 110 -7.17 6.98 17.78
C GLU A 110 -6.38 6.88 19.08
N PHE A 111 -5.64 7.95 19.43
CA PHE A 111 -5.00 8.09 20.73
C PHE A 111 -5.51 9.31 21.47
N ASP A 112 -5.92 9.13 22.72
CA ASP A 112 -6.28 10.25 23.62
C ASP A 112 -6.11 9.81 25.09
N PRO A 113 -5.00 10.19 25.76
CA PRO A 113 -3.82 10.88 25.24
C PRO A 113 -2.83 9.98 24.49
N VAL A 114 -1.90 10.59 23.74
CA VAL A 114 -0.73 9.87 23.19
C VAL A 114 0.20 9.54 24.36
N PRO A 115 0.71 8.31 24.47
CA PRO A 115 1.70 7.95 25.48
C PRO A 115 2.97 8.82 25.41
N GLU A 116 3.58 9.08 26.56
CA GLU A 116 4.88 9.76 26.62
C GLU A 116 5.95 8.94 25.88
N GLY A 117 6.84 9.61 25.13
CA GLY A 117 7.88 8.93 24.36
C GLY A 117 7.37 8.11 23.16
N PHE A 118 6.09 8.24 22.79
CA PHE A 118 5.44 7.43 21.77
C PHE A 118 6.22 7.35 20.45
N ALA A 119 6.70 8.48 19.91
CA ALA A 119 7.39 8.50 18.62
C ALA A 119 8.66 7.63 18.64
N GLN A 120 9.49 7.78 19.68
CA GLN A 120 10.70 6.98 19.85
C GLN A 120 10.36 5.50 20.07
N ARG A 121 9.37 5.20 20.93
CA ARG A 121 8.95 3.83 21.19
C ARG A 121 8.46 3.12 19.93
N VAL A 122 7.66 3.81 19.10
CA VAL A 122 7.18 3.28 17.82
C VAL A 122 8.36 3.04 16.87
N GLU A 123 9.26 4.01 16.73
CA GLU A 123 10.44 3.88 15.86
C GLU A 123 11.30 2.69 16.27
N ASP A 124 11.56 2.51 17.56
CA ASP A 124 12.37 1.41 18.10
C ASP A 124 11.71 0.05 17.83
N LEU A 125 10.41 -0.07 18.11
CA LEU A 125 9.67 -1.32 17.92
C LEU A 125 9.57 -1.70 16.44
N VAL A 126 9.23 -0.75 15.56
CA VAL A 126 9.13 -1.00 14.11
C VAL A 126 10.48 -1.42 13.55
N ASN A 127 11.57 -0.74 13.94
CA ASN A 127 12.90 -1.09 13.45
C ASN A 127 13.41 -2.43 14.00
N ALA A 128 12.99 -2.84 15.20
CA ALA A 128 13.26 -4.18 15.72
C ALA A 128 12.59 -5.27 14.87
N GLU A 129 11.34 -5.05 14.44
CA GLU A 129 10.63 -5.97 13.56
C GLU A 129 11.17 -5.98 12.12
N ILE A 130 11.64 -4.84 11.63
CA ILE A 130 12.36 -4.76 10.34
C ILE A 130 13.64 -5.62 10.43
N ALA A 131 14.43 -5.46 11.48
CA ALA A 131 15.68 -6.20 11.68
C ALA A 131 15.48 -7.71 11.93
N ALA A 132 14.29 -8.14 12.34
CA ALA A 132 13.98 -9.55 12.57
C ALA A 132 13.86 -10.38 11.27
N ASP A 133 13.92 -9.76 10.09
CA ASP A 133 13.90 -10.40 8.77
C ASP A 133 12.75 -11.41 8.59
N ARG A 134 11.53 -10.97 8.94
CA ARG A 134 10.36 -11.83 8.87
C ARG A 134 9.90 -12.01 7.43
N PRO A 135 9.52 -13.22 7.02
CA PRO A 135 8.97 -13.45 5.68
C PRO A 135 7.58 -12.81 5.54
N ILE A 136 7.30 -12.33 4.34
CA ILE A 136 5.99 -11.81 3.95
C ILE A 136 5.37 -12.77 2.96
N THR A 137 4.24 -13.35 3.34
CA THR A 137 3.53 -14.32 2.51
C THR A 137 2.23 -13.74 1.98
N VAL A 138 1.83 -14.23 0.80
CA VAL A 138 0.58 -13.85 0.17
C VAL A 138 -0.26 -15.09 -0.05
N GLY A 139 -1.49 -15.06 0.42
CA GLY A 139 -2.47 -16.12 0.24
C GLY A 139 -3.80 -15.57 -0.26
N PHE A 140 -4.72 -16.48 -0.58
CA PHE A 140 -6.08 -16.15 -0.97
C PHE A 140 -7.04 -16.95 -0.09
N LEU A 141 -8.05 -16.29 0.45
CA LEU A 141 -9.08 -16.90 1.27
C LEU A 141 -10.46 -16.67 0.63
N PRO A 142 -11.34 -17.68 0.65
CA PRO A 142 -12.75 -17.46 0.32
C PRO A 142 -13.31 -16.31 1.17
N ARG A 143 -14.14 -15.45 0.56
CA ARG A 143 -14.72 -14.30 1.25
C ARG A 143 -15.41 -14.67 2.56
N ASP A 144 -16.22 -15.74 2.54
CA ASP A 144 -16.98 -16.19 3.71
C ASP A 144 -16.07 -16.56 4.89
N THR A 145 -14.87 -17.04 4.61
CA THR A 145 -13.85 -17.34 5.62
C THR A 145 -13.17 -16.06 6.10
N ALA A 146 -12.78 -15.18 5.17
CA ALA A 146 -12.02 -13.97 5.49
C ALA A 146 -12.83 -12.95 6.30
N VAL A 147 -14.14 -12.82 6.05
CA VAL A 147 -14.99 -11.88 6.80
C VAL A 147 -15.31 -12.33 8.23
N GLN A 148 -15.08 -13.61 8.55
CA GLN A 148 -15.24 -14.14 9.91
C GLN A 148 -13.99 -13.92 10.76
N ASP A 149 -12.85 -13.66 10.14
CA ASP A 149 -11.60 -13.38 10.83
C ASP A 149 -11.47 -11.86 11.09
N ALA A 150 -11.86 -11.46 12.32
CA ALA A 150 -11.84 -10.07 12.75
C ALA A 150 -10.43 -9.44 12.70
N ASP A 151 -9.37 -10.26 12.75
CA ASP A 151 -7.99 -9.80 12.70
C ASP A 151 -7.54 -9.41 11.28
N LEU A 152 -8.24 -9.87 10.23
CA LEU A 152 -7.92 -9.53 8.85
C LEU A 152 -8.36 -8.12 8.44
N ILE A 153 -9.25 -7.47 9.21
CA ILE A 153 -9.76 -6.14 8.90
C ILE A 153 -9.53 -5.23 10.11
N ARG A 154 -8.32 -4.71 10.24
CA ARG A 154 -7.93 -3.78 11.32
C ARG A 154 -8.25 -2.31 11.04
N THR A 155 -8.92 -2.03 9.93
CA THR A 155 -9.45 -0.70 9.61
C THR A 155 -10.90 -0.60 10.05
N LYS A 156 -11.34 0.61 10.46
CA LYS A 156 -12.74 0.85 10.88
C LYS A 156 -13.79 0.56 9.81
N VAL A 157 -13.39 0.53 8.55
CA VAL A 157 -14.29 0.31 7.41
C VAL A 157 -13.65 -0.70 6.47
N SER A 158 -14.38 -1.77 6.14
CA SER A 158 -13.94 -2.70 5.10
C SER A 158 -14.01 -2.01 3.73
N LEU A 159 -12.86 -1.92 3.06
CA LEU A 159 -12.74 -1.35 1.71
C LEU A 159 -12.87 -2.42 0.61
N ILE A 160 -13.15 -3.68 0.97
CA ILE A 160 -13.21 -4.79 0.02
C ILE A 160 -14.59 -4.80 -0.66
N PRO A 161 -14.69 -4.61 -1.99
CA PRO A 161 -15.95 -4.64 -2.71
C PRO A 161 -16.67 -5.98 -2.50
N GLU A 162 -18.01 -5.95 -2.40
CA GLU A 162 -18.83 -7.16 -2.21
C GLU A 162 -18.71 -8.17 -3.35
N SER A 163 -18.37 -7.71 -4.54
CA SER A 163 -18.17 -8.55 -5.74
C SER A 163 -16.90 -9.40 -5.73
N VAL A 164 -16.01 -9.21 -4.73
CA VAL A 164 -14.76 -9.99 -4.63
C VAL A 164 -15.05 -11.28 -3.88
N SER A 165 -14.94 -12.42 -4.54
CA SER A 165 -15.20 -13.77 -3.99
C SER A 165 -13.99 -14.36 -3.25
N GLU A 166 -12.77 -14.02 -3.68
CA GLU A 166 -11.52 -14.42 -3.04
C GLU A 166 -10.77 -13.19 -2.55
N ILE A 167 -10.46 -13.16 -1.27
CA ILE A 167 -9.76 -12.06 -0.63
C ILE A 167 -8.27 -12.39 -0.55
N ARG A 168 -7.45 -11.54 -1.17
CA ARG A 168 -6.00 -11.61 -1.03
C ARG A 168 -5.61 -11.17 0.36
N VAL A 169 -4.79 -11.97 1.02
CA VAL A 169 -4.27 -11.73 2.38
C VAL A 169 -2.76 -11.63 2.33
N VAL A 170 -2.24 -10.59 2.93
CA VAL A 170 -0.81 -10.40 3.17
C VAL A 170 -0.54 -10.69 4.64
N ASP A 171 0.43 -11.56 4.91
CA ASP A 171 0.84 -11.98 6.25
C ASP A 171 2.32 -11.67 6.45
N ILE A 172 2.61 -10.70 7.32
CA ILE A 172 3.94 -10.45 7.87
C ILE A 172 4.05 -11.33 9.11
N VAL A 173 4.63 -12.51 8.95
CA VAL A 173 4.59 -13.61 9.90
C VAL A 173 4.91 -13.16 11.33
N GLY A 174 3.92 -13.27 12.22
CA GLY A 174 4.05 -12.95 13.65
C GLY A 174 3.83 -11.47 14.02
N ILE A 175 3.50 -10.60 13.06
CA ILE A 175 3.26 -9.17 13.33
C ILE A 175 1.88 -8.73 12.87
N ASP A 176 1.58 -8.93 11.58
CA ASP A 176 0.40 -8.36 10.95
C ASP A 176 -0.12 -9.27 9.83
N LYS A 177 -1.42 -9.51 9.83
CA LYS A 177 -2.08 -10.29 8.79
C LYS A 177 -3.35 -9.54 8.40
N GLN A 178 -3.40 -9.06 7.16
CA GLN A 178 -4.53 -8.25 6.69
C GLN A 178 -4.96 -8.61 5.28
N ALA A 179 -6.24 -8.37 5.01
CA ALA A 179 -6.76 -8.32 3.66
C ALA A 179 -6.20 -7.09 2.94
N ASP A 180 -5.33 -7.32 1.97
CA ASP A 180 -4.66 -6.25 1.23
C ASP A 180 -4.43 -6.59 -0.24
N GLY A 181 -4.59 -5.60 -1.11
CA GLY A 181 -4.39 -5.71 -2.56
C GLY A 181 -3.08 -5.09 -3.05
N GLY A 182 -2.33 -4.44 -2.19
CA GLY A 182 -1.13 -3.69 -2.54
C GLY A 182 0.11 -4.54 -2.77
N THR A 183 1.23 -3.88 -3.00
CA THR A 183 2.50 -4.53 -3.29
C THR A 183 3.45 -4.45 -2.10
N HIS A 184 4.15 -5.55 -1.82
CA HIS A 184 5.04 -5.68 -0.67
C HIS A 184 6.41 -6.23 -1.07
N VAL A 185 7.42 -5.99 -0.23
CA VAL A 185 8.72 -6.66 -0.30
C VAL A 185 8.59 -8.11 0.21
N ARG A 186 9.62 -8.93 0.06
CA ARG A 186 9.56 -10.36 0.41
C ARG A 186 9.83 -10.63 1.89
N SER A 187 10.60 -9.75 2.53
CA SER A 187 10.89 -9.82 3.96
C SER A 187 10.94 -8.42 4.57
N THR A 188 10.79 -8.35 5.89
CA THR A 188 10.84 -7.07 6.59
C THR A 188 12.21 -6.41 6.49
N ALA A 189 13.31 -7.15 6.35
CA ALA A 189 14.66 -6.60 6.19
C ALA A 189 14.83 -5.77 4.92
N GLU A 190 14.03 -6.01 3.87
CA GLU A 190 14.08 -5.22 2.62
C GLU A 190 13.48 -3.81 2.77
N VAL A 191 12.78 -3.52 3.88
CA VAL A 191 12.19 -2.21 4.14
C VAL A 191 13.26 -1.12 4.29
N GLY A 192 14.39 -1.44 4.91
CA GLY A 192 15.39 -0.46 5.36
C GLY A 192 15.09 0.00 6.78
N ARG A 193 15.15 1.29 7.07
CA ARG A 193 14.88 1.86 8.40
C ARG A 193 13.73 2.84 8.37
N LEU A 194 12.77 2.69 9.28
CA LEU A 194 11.68 3.66 9.47
C LEU A 194 12.10 4.75 10.46
N ARG A 195 11.74 6.00 10.15
CA ARG A 195 11.86 7.17 11.03
C ARG A 195 10.50 7.80 11.23
N VAL A 196 10.14 8.13 12.47
CA VAL A 196 8.95 8.92 12.79
C VAL A 196 9.35 10.41 12.70
N VAL A 197 8.93 11.08 11.64
CA VAL A 197 9.36 12.47 11.38
C VAL A 197 8.42 13.50 12.02
N LYS A 198 7.15 13.13 12.27
CA LYS A 198 6.19 14.05 12.89
C LYS A 198 4.98 13.35 13.49
N LEU A 199 4.51 13.88 14.62
CA LEU A 199 3.19 13.60 15.20
C LEU A 199 2.31 14.84 15.07
N GLU A 200 1.09 14.66 14.55
CA GLU A 200 0.14 15.75 14.33
C GLU A 200 -1.23 15.41 14.95
N ASN A 201 -1.88 16.42 15.51
CA ASN A 201 -3.29 16.31 15.91
C ASN A 201 -4.20 16.43 14.68
N LYS A 202 -5.13 15.47 14.52
CA LYS A 202 -6.13 15.45 13.42
C LYS A 202 -7.57 15.60 13.93
N GLY A 203 -7.73 16.32 15.04
CA GLY A 203 -8.99 16.48 15.76
C GLY A 203 -8.96 15.75 17.10
N LYS A 204 -10.08 15.74 17.81
CA LYS A 204 -10.19 15.13 19.14
C LYS A 204 -9.96 13.62 19.05
N GLY A 205 -8.95 13.13 19.80
CA GLY A 205 -8.64 11.71 19.89
C GLY A 205 -8.02 11.09 18.62
N ASN A 206 -7.65 11.86 17.59
CA ASN A 206 -7.04 11.30 16.38
C ASN A 206 -5.65 11.91 16.14
N LYS A 207 -4.66 11.03 16.00
CA LYS A 207 -3.25 11.39 15.83
C LYS A 207 -2.73 10.87 14.52
N ARG A 208 -1.98 11.70 13.81
CA ARG A 208 -1.27 11.34 12.59
C ARG A 208 0.20 11.11 12.88
N VAL A 209 0.67 9.94 12.51
CA VAL A 209 2.09 9.57 12.49
C VAL A 209 2.59 9.73 11.06
N ARG A 210 3.58 10.61 10.85
CA ARG A 210 4.29 10.70 9.58
C ARG A 210 5.60 9.98 9.69
N VAL A 211 5.91 9.19 8.67
CA VAL A 211 7.10 8.36 8.61
C VAL A 211 7.84 8.54 7.29
N GLU A 212 9.13 8.32 7.34
CA GLU A 212 10.02 8.21 6.19
C GLU A 212 10.78 6.89 6.27
N ILE A 213 11.08 6.32 5.12
CA ILE A 213 11.89 5.12 4.97
C ILE A 213 13.24 5.53 4.40
N VAL A 214 14.30 5.17 5.12
CA VAL A 214 15.68 5.43 4.70
C VAL A 214 16.42 4.12 4.51
N ASP A 215 17.54 4.15 3.82
CA ASP A 215 18.40 2.98 3.72
C ASP A 215 19.03 2.66 5.07
N ALA A 216 19.31 1.36 5.31
CA ALA A 216 19.84 0.87 6.57
C ALA A 216 21.32 1.21 6.75
#